data_900fd8f267b58ba71212ebef67def8e6
#
_entry.id   900fd8f267b58ba71212ebef67def8e6
#
_cell.length_a   1.000
_cell.length_b   1.000
_cell.length_c   1.000
_cell.angle_alpha   90.00
_cell.angle_beta   90.00
_cell.angle_gamma   90.00
#
_symmetry.space_group_name_H-M   'P 1'
#
loop_
_entity.id
_entity.type
_entity.pdbx_description
1 polymer ?
#
loop_
_entity_poly.entity_id
_entity_poly.type
_entity_poly.pdbx_seq_one_letter_code
_entity_poly.pdbx_strand_id
1 'polypeptide(L)'
;MSHLSVAKFGGTSVANYPAMQSCANIVIADPNTRVVVLSASAGITNLLVALANGCEEPERNKLLNEVRQIQENILTELKDDSRVRPKIEALLANITSLAEAANLATSLGLTDELISHGEMMSSLIFVEVLRELQIEATWLDVRTIVATNSHFGKAAPNDEQTRQNCDNLLKPLIERGELVITQGLIGRDEQGKTTTLGRGGSDYSAALLAEVLNAQDVLIWTDVAGIYTTDPRIVSNAQRIDTMSFSEAAEMATFGAKVLHPATLLPAVRSNIPVYVGSSKAPQDGGTWVTRNPQPRPTFRAIALRRDQTLLTLSSLNMLYAQGFLANIFTILAKHKISVDTITTSEVSVALTLDKTGSASSGTGLLSQELIDELSQFCTVKVDTGLSLVALIGNELHTASGVAKRIFETLDAYNIRMISYGASTNNICLLADSDKADDIVRLLHKALFE
;
A
#
# COMPACT_ATOMS: atom_id res chain seq x y z
N MET A 1 18.81 1.85 25.83
CA MET A 1 17.36 1.59 25.87
C MET A 1 17.15 0.14 25.48
N SER A 2 16.21 -0.57 26.10
CA SER A 2 15.81 -1.91 25.66
C SER A 2 15.33 -1.84 24.20
N HIS A 3 15.49 -2.90 23.45
CA HIS A 3 14.98 -3.00 22.06
C HIS A 3 13.49 -2.66 22.05
N LEU A 4 13.06 -1.80 21.12
CA LEU A 4 11.68 -1.36 20.92
C LEU A 4 11.26 -1.64 19.50
N SER A 5 10.21 -2.46 19.33
CA SER A 5 9.61 -2.77 18.04
C SER A 5 8.19 -2.20 17.94
N VAL A 6 7.84 -1.73 16.75
CA VAL A 6 6.47 -1.36 16.39
C VAL A 6 5.92 -2.41 15.43
N ALA A 7 4.88 -3.12 15.83
CA ALA A 7 4.21 -4.13 14.99
C ALA A 7 2.95 -3.55 14.33
N LYS A 8 2.72 -3.92 13.07
CA LYS A 8 1.48 -3.57 12.36
C LYS A 8 0.83 -4.83 11.82
N PHE A 9 -0.49 -4.97 12.00
CA PHE A 9 -1.28 -6.05 11.43
C PHE A 9 -2.28 -5.51 10.41
N GLY A 10 -2.27 -6.12 9.22
CA GLY A 10 -3.17 -5.79 8.12
C GLY A 10 -4.60 -6.28 8.34
N GLY A 11 -5.53 -5.85 7.50
CA GLY A 11 -6.95 -6.17 7.66
C GLY A 11 -7.27 -7.67 7.61
N THR A 12 -6.56 -8.44 6.80
CA THR A 12 -6.69 -9.91 6.74
C THR A 12 -6.19 -10.59 8.02
N SER A 13 -5.23 -9.97 8.71
CA SER A 13 -4.69 -10.44 9.99
C SER A 13 -5.65 -10.21 11.16
N VAL A 14 -6.61 -9.30 11.01
CA VAL A 14 -7.64 -8.98 12.03
C VAL A 14 -9.06 -9.18 11.49
N ALA A 15 -9.21 -10.07 10.50
CA ALA A 15 -10.48 -10.31 9.80
C ALA A 15 -11.54 -11.02 10.67
N ASN A 16 -11.11 -11.82 11.63
CA ASN A 16 -11.96 -12.62 12.51
C ASN A 16 -11.23 -12.91 13.83
N TYR A 17 -11.93 -13.51 14.76
CA TYR A 17 -11.39 -13.83 16.09
C TYR A 17 -10.16 -14.78 16.05
N PRO A 18 -10.15 -15.90 15.30
CA PRO A 18 -8.96 -16.76 15.20
C PRO A 18 -7.74 -16.04 14.64
N ALA A 19 -7.93 -15.14 13.64
CA ALA A 19 -6.85 -14.34 13.09
C ALA A 19 -6.29 -13.35 14.13
N MET A 20 -7.18 -12.69 14.89
CA MET A 20 -6.77 -11.80 16.00
C MET A 20 -6.02 -12.57 17.10
N GLN A 21 -6.43 -13.79 17.44
CA GLN A 21 -5.69 -14.63 18.38
C GLN A 21 -4.28 -14.96 17.89
N SER A 22 -4.14 -15.26 16.59
CA SER A 22 -2.83 -15.51 15.98
C SER A 22 -1.94 -14.27 16.08
N CYS A 23 -2.49 -13.08 15.82
CA CYS A 23 -1.77 -11.81 15.98
C CYS A 23 -1.39 -11.55 17.45
N ALA A 24 -2.28 -11.80 18.38
CA ALA A 24 -2.01 -11.68 19.81
C ALA A 24 -0.86 -12.60 20.25
N ASN A 25 -0.82 -13.84 19.78
CA ASN A 25 0.26 -14.77 20.05
C ASN A 25 1.61 -14.28 19.48
N ILE A 26 1.63 -13.64 18.31
CA ILE A 26 2.84 -13.02 17.75
C ILE A 26 3.33 -11.90 18.67
N VAL A 27 2.44 -11.03 19.13
CA VAL A 27 2.79 -9.94 20.05
C VAL A 27 3.33 -10.48 21.38
N ILE A 28 2.72 -11.52 21.93
CA ILE A 28 3.15 -12.15 23.19
C ILE A 28 4.53 -12.79 23.05
N ALA A 29 4.82 -13.39 21.89
CA ALA A 29 6.08 -14.06 21.62
C ALA A 29 7.28 -13.10 21.50
N ASP A 30 7.05 -11.82 21.21
CA ASP A 30 8.10 -10.80 21.12
C ASP A 30 7.94 -9.72 22.19
N PRO A 31 8.71 -9.82 23.31
CA PRO A 31 8.64 -8.85 24.39
C PRO A 31 9.15 -7.45 24.01
N ASN A 32 9.77 -7.29 22.85
CA ASN A 32 10.24 -5.99 22.35
C ASN A 32 9.11 -5.20 21.68
N THR A 33 8.07 -5.87 21.23
CA THR A 33 6.89 -5.21 20.67
C THR A 33 6.13 -4.47 21.77
N ARG A 34 6.11 -3.14 21.70
CA ARG A 34 5.44 -2.26 22.66
C ARG A 34 4.33 -1.42 22.06
N VAL A 35 4.32 -1.28 20.74
CA VAL A 35 3.26 -0.57 20.00
C VAL A 35 2.72 -1.48 18.91
N VAL A 36 1.40 -1.65 18.90
CA VAL A 36 0.70 -2.43 17.88
C VAL A 36 -0.26 -1.51 17.13
N VAL A 37 -0.06 -1.43 15.82
CA VAL A 37 -0.86 -0.62 14.89
C VAL A 37 -1.79 -1.54 14.11
N LEU A 38 -3.09 -1.29 14.15
CA LEU A 38 -4.09 -2.12 13.52
C LEU A 38 -4.79 -1.43 12.36
N SER A 39 -5.01 -2.18 11.28
CA SER A 39 -5.95 -1.84 10.22
C SER A 39 -7.38 -2.23 10.61
N ALA A 40 -8.36 -1.70 9.89
CA ALA A 40 -9.74 -2.22 9.96
C ALA A 40 -9.78 -3.71 9.58
N SER A 41 -10.72 -4.46 10.14
CA SER A 41 -10.98 -5.84 9.74
C SER A 41 -11.31 -5.94 8.25
N ALA A 42 -10.88 -7.03 7.62
CA ALA A 42 -11.03 -7.22 6.17
C ALA A 42 -12.47 -6.95 5.69
N GLY A 43 -12.60 -6.16 4.62
CA GLY A 43 -13.87 -5.78 4.03
C GLY A 43 -14.47 -4.49 4.60
N ILE A 44 -14.21 -4.14 5.85
CA ILE A 44 -14.83 -2.99 6.54
C ILE A 44 -14.53 -1.69 5.81
N THR A 45 -13.28 -1.41 5.45
CA THR A 45 -12.91 -0.15 4.78
C THR A 45 -13.70 0.06 3.49
N ASN A 46 -13.87 -0.99 2.67
CA ASN A 46 -14.62 -0.91 1.43
C ASN A 46 -16.12 -0.59 1.67
N LEU A 47 -16.72 -1.21 2.69
CA LEU A 47 -18.10 -0.94 3.07
C LEU A 47 -18.29 0.50 3.56
N LEU A 48 -17.35 1.00 4.37
CA LEU A 48 -17.39 2.37 4.87
C LEU A 48 -17.18 3.41 3.74
N VAL A 49 -16.30 3.12 2.77
CA VAL A 49 -16.14 3.95 1.57
C VAL A 49 -17.42 3.96 0.74
N ALA A 50 -18.08 2.81 0.56
CA ALA A 50 -19.35 2.73 -0.17
C ALA A 50 -20.43 3.56 0.53
N LEU A 51 -20.53 3.49 1.86
CA LEU A 51 -21.44 4.33 2.66
C LEU A 51 -21.12 5.83 2.52
N ALA A 52 -19.84 6.20 2.50
CA ALA A 52 -19.38 7.58 2.39
C ALA A 52 -19.69 8.23 1.03
N ASN A 53 -19.83 7.42 -0.03
CA ASN A 53 -20.21 7.89 -1.36
C ASN A 53 -21.70 8.27 -1.46
N GLY A 54 -22.49 8.01 -0.42
CA GLY A 54 -23.94 8.19 -0.42
C GLY A 54 -24.66 7.10 -1.22
N CYS A 55 -25.70 6.55 -0.66
CA CYS A 55 -26.51 5.52 -1.31
C CYS A 55 -27.94 5.55 -0.76
N GLU A 56 -28.87 5.09 -1.59
CA GLU A 56 -30.29 4.96 -1.24
C GLU A 56 -30.48 4.05 -0.01
N GLU A 57 -31.57 4.26 0.71
CA GLU A 57 -31.85 3.59 1.99
C GLU A 57 -31.72 2.05 1.95
N PRO A 58 -32.26 1.32 0.93
CA PRO A 58 -32.13 -0.13 0.90
C PRO A 58 -30.68 -0.61 0.82
N GLU A 59 -29.85 0.03 -0.01
CA GLU A 59 -28.43 -0.31 -0.16
C GLU A 59 -27.66 0.13 1.09
N ARG A 60 -27.95 1.31 1.65
CA ARG A 60 -27.36 1.78 2.90
C ARG A 60 -27.59 0.79 4.04
N ASN A 61 -28.84 0.36 4.22
CA ASN A 61 -29.20 -0.60 5.27
C ASN A 61 -28.48 -1.94 5.08
N LYS A 62 -28.33 -2.40 3.84
CA LYS A 62 -27.57 -3.61 3.51
C LYS A 62 -26.10 -3.46 3.93
N LEU A 63 -25.42 -2.38 3.52
CA LEU A 63 -24.03 -2.10 3.85
C LEU A 63 -23.82 -1.97 5.36
N LEU A 64 -24.70 -1.27 6.08
CA LEU A 64 -24.67 -1.15 7.54
C LEU A 64 -24.82 -2.50 8.22
N ASN A 65 -25.71 -3.37 7.73
CA ASN A 65 -25.87 -4.72 8.24
C ASN A 65 -24.63 -5.58 7.99
N GLU A 66 -23.98 -5.44 6.84
CA GLU A 66 -22.72 -6.15 6.55
C GLU A 66 -21.59 -5.71 7.50
N VAL A 67 -21.45 -4.40 7.75
CA VAL A 67 -20.49 -3.88 8.73
C VAL A 67 -20.76 -4.47 10.12
N ARG A 68 -22.02 -4.41 10.55
CA ARG A 68 -22.46 -4.97 11.85
C ARG A 68 -22.17 -6.46 11.93
N GLN A 69 -22.51 -7.22 10.90
CA GLN A 69 -22.34 -8.68 10.90
C GLN A 69 -20.86 -9.08 11.03
N ILE A 70 -19.94 -8.38 10.36
CA ILE A 70 -18.50 -8.64 10.49
C ILE A 70 -18.05 -8.43 11.93
N GLN A 71 -18.48 -7.35 12.58
CA GLN A 71 -18.11 -7.09 13.98
C GLN A 71 -18.77 -8.09 14.94
N GLU A 72 -20.04 -8.41 14.73
CA GLU A 72 -20.78 -9.36 15.56
C GLU A 72 -20.17 -10.76 15.52
N ASN A 73 -19.73 -11.20 14.32
CA ASN A 73 -19.04 -12.48 14.17
C ASN A 73 -17.76 -12.56 15.01
N ILE A 74 -17.08 -11.43 15.24
CA ILE A 74 -15.87 -11.41 16.08
C ILE A 74 -16.27 -11.35 17.57
N LEU A 75 -17.22 -10.47 17.92
CA LEU A 75 -17.66 -10.25 19.29
C LEU A 75 -18.24 -11.51 19.93
N THR A 76 -19.02 -12.29 19.17
CA THR A 76 -19.66 -13.52 19.68
C THR A 76 -18.68 -14.64 19.98
N GLU A 77 -17.47 -14.59 19.44
CA GLU A 77 -16.41 -15.56 19.76
C GLU A 77 -15.58 -15.16 21.00
N LEU A 78 -15.70 -13.90 21.48
CA LEU A 78 -15.08 -13.49 22.74
C LEU A 78 -15.74 -14.19 23.93
N LYS A 79 -14.95 -14.57 24.91
CA LYS A 79 -15.43 -15.17 26.16
C LYS A 79 -16.28 -14.19 26.98
N ASP A 80 -15.88 -12.92 26.96
CA ASP A 80 -16.57 -11.81 27.61
C ASP A 80 -16.43 -10.54 26.77
N ASP A 81 -17.49 -10.15 26.10
CA ASP A 81 -17.55 -8.94 25.28
C ASP A 81 -18.18 -7.74 26.00
N SER A 82 -18.58 -7.91 27.27
CA SER A 82 -19.35 -6.92 28.02
C SER A 82 -18.70 -5.54 28.09
N ARG A 83 -17.37 -5.46 28.04
CA ARG A 83 -16.60 -4.21 28.10
C ARG A 83 -16.47 -3.53 26.73
N VAL A 84 -16.36 -4.31 25.65
CA VAL A 84 -16.11 -3.77 24.31
C VAL A 84 -17.40 -3.60 23.52
N ARG A 85 -18.38 -4.47 23.70
CA ARG A 85 -19.69 -4.41 22.99
C ARG A 85 -20.34 -3.04 23.05
N PRO A 86 -20.49 -2.36 24.21
CA PRO A 86 -21.11 -1.02 24.23
C PRO A 86 -20.33 0.00 23.42
N LYS A 87 -19.01 -0.11 23.36
CA LYS A 87 -18.16 0.79 22.58
C LYS A 87 -18.32 0.54 21.08
N ILE A 88 -18.39 -0.73 20.65
CA ILE A 88 -18.62 -1.09 19.25
C ILE A 88 -20.03 -0.65 18.82
N GLU A 89 -21.05 -0.86 19.65
CA GLU A 89 -22.43 -0.40 19.36
C GLU A 89 -22.50 1.12 19.20
N ALA A 90 -21.78 1.89 20.03
CA ALA A 90 -21.68 3.34 19.88
C ALA A 90 -21.02 3.75 18.57
N LEU A 91 -19.96 3.06 18.13
CA LEU A 91 -19.31 3.32 16.84
C LEU A 91 -20.24 2.95 15.68
N LEU A 92 -20.95 1.83 15.75
CA LEU A 92 -21.93 1.43 14.73
C LEU A 92 -23.10 2.42 14.61
N ALA A 93 -23.59 2.95 15.73
CA ALA A 93 -24.61 4.00 15.73
C ALA A 93 -24.08 5.28 15.07
N ASN A 94 -22.83 5.65 15.34
CA ASN A 94 -22.21 6.82 14.71
C ASN A 94 -22.00 6.61 13.20
N ILE A 95 -21.55 5.42 12.76
CA ILE A 95 -21.47 5.05 11.34
C ILE A 95 -22.84 5.23 10.66
N THR A 96 -23.93 4.79 11.31
CA THR A 96 -25.30 4.94 10.78
C THR A 96 -25.64 6.41 10.54
N SER A 97 -25.41 7.27 11.54
CA SER A 97 -25.69 8.71 11.43
C SER A 97 -24.84 9.40 10.36
N LEU A 98 -23.56 9.03 10.25
CA LEU A 98 -22.66 9.55 9.22
C LEU A 98 -23.05 9.08 7.81
N ALA A 99 -23.50 7.83 7.67
CA ALA A 99 -23.99 7.30 6.39
C ALA A 99 -25.29 7.98 5.94
N GLU A 100 -26.16 8.32 6.87
CA GLU A 100 -27.36 9.15 6.59
C GLU A 100 -26.95 10.54 6.14
N ALA A 101 -25.99 11.17 6.80
CA ALA A 101 -25.45 12.48 6.40
C ALA A 101 -24.78 12.42 5.01
N ALA A 102 -24.07 11.36 4.68
CA ALA A 102 -23.45 11.17 3.37
C ALA A 102 -24.47 11.09 2.22
N ASN A 103 -25.67 10.58 2.49
CA ASN A 103 -26.74 10.56 1.51
C ASN A 103 -27.27 11.98 1.17
N LEU A 104 -27.14 12.92 2.11
CA LEU A 104 -27.55 14.32 1.90
C LEU A 104 -26.45 15.15 1.23
N ALA A 105 -25.20 14.94 1.66
CA ALA A 105 -24.03 15.63 1.11
C ALA A 105 -22.76 14.83 1.38
N THR A 106 -22.02 14.53 0.34
CA THR A 106 -20.71 13.86 0.44
C THR A 106 -19.59 14.87 0.60
N SER A 107 -18.56 14.52 1.37
CA SER A 107 -17.30 15.27 1.46
C SER A 107 -16.16 14.36 1.84
N LEU A 108 -14.94 14.71 1.46
CA LEU A 108 -13.74 13.93 1.84
C LEU A 108 -13.57 13.87 3.36
N GLY A 109 -13.91 14.93 4.10
CA GLY A 109 -13.83 14.91 5.56
C GLY A 109 -14.84 13.93 6.20
N LEU A 110 -16.05 13.83 5.66
CA LEU A 110 -17.03 12.83 6.08
C LEU A 110 -16.55 11.41 5.75
N THR A 111 -15.92 11.24 4.59
CA THR A 111 -15.33 9.95 4.19
C THR A 111 -14.24 9.53 5.16
N ASP A 112 -13.31 10.42 5.52
CA ASP A 112 -12.24 10.15 6.47
C ASP A 112 -12.80 9.78 7.85
N GLU A 113 -13.80 10.50 8.33
CA GLU A 113 -14.47 10.18 9.60
C GLU A 113 -15.12 8.81 9.56
N LEU A 114 -15.88 8.48 8.51
CA LEU A 114 -16.49 7.15 8.35
C LEU A 114 -15.45 6.03 8.35
N ILE A 115 -14.42 6.15 7.52
CA ILE A 115 -13.37 5.14 7.39
C ILE A 115 -12.69 4.89 8.74
N SER A 116 -12.42 5.93 9.52
CA SER A 116 -11.73 5.83 10.81
C SER A 116 -12.37 4.83 11.78
N HIS A 117 -13.67 4.65 11.70
CA HIS A 117 -14.40 3.73 12.59
C HIS A 117 -13.96 2.27 12.42
N GLY A 118 -13.47 1.90 11.24
CA GLY A 118 -12.97 0.54 11.00
C GLY A 118 -11.78 0.19 11.88
N GLU A 119 -10.77 1.07 11.90
CA GLU A 119 -9.57 0.91 12.73
C GLU A 119 -9.87 1.09 14.23
N MET A 120 -10.83 1.94 14.57
CA MET A 120 -11.29 2.10 15.95
C MET A 120 -11.91 0.81 16.48
N MET A 121 -12.80 0.16 15.71
CA MET A 121 -13.45 -1.08 16.11
C MET A 121 -12.44 -2.23 16.26
N SER A 122 -11.60 -2.47 15.27
CA SER A 122 -10.61 -3.57 15.30
C SER A 122 -9.64 -3.44 16.47
N SER A 123 -9.16 -2.22 16.76
CA SER A 123 -8.22 -1.98 17.86
C SER A 123 -8.85 -2.14 19.24
N LEU A 124 -10.12 -1.76 19.42
CA LEU A 124 -10.85 -1.98 20.65
C LEU A 124 -11.08 -3.47 20.92
N ILE A 125 -11.49 -4.22 19.91
CA ILE A 125 -11.71 -5.67 20.02
C ILE A 125 -10.38 -6.39 20.30
N PHE A 126 -9.29 -5.99 19.65
CA PHE A 126 -7.98 -6.62 19.84
C PHE A 126 -7.46 -6.50 21.28
N VAL A 127 -7.76 -5.41 21.98
CA VAL A 127 -7.45 -5.27 23.41
C VAL A 127 -8.18 -6.33 24.26
N GLU A 128 -9.43 -6.68 23.92
CA GLU A 128 -10.17 -7.73 24.62
C GLU A 128 -9.59 -9.13 24.32
N VAL A 129 -9.18 -9.36 23.07
CA VAL A 129 -8.49 -10.62 22.70
C VAL A 129 -7.20 -10.80 23.51
N LEU A 130 -6.40 -9.73 23.67
CA LEU A 130 -5.20 -9.77 24.54
C LEU A 130 -5.56 -10.02 26.00
N ARG A 131 -6.62 -9.40 26.50
CA ARG A 131 -7.09 -9.58 27.88
C ARG A 131 -7.52 -11.02 28.17
N GLU A 132 -8.18 -11.69 27.21
CA GLU A 132 -8.52 -13.10 27.33
C GLU A 132 -7.28 -14.01 27.45
N LEU A 133 -6.16 -13.58 26.89
CA LEU A 133 -4.85 -14.22 27.02
C LEU A 133 -4.06 -13.73 28.24
N GLN A 134 -4.73 -12.97 29.14
CA GLN A 134 -4.17 -12.41 30.37
C GLN A 134 -3.03 -11.41 30.13
N ILE A 135 -3.07 -10.71 29.00
CA ILE A 135 -2.13 -9.64 28.64
C ILE A 135 -2.81 -8.30 28.82
N GLU A 136 -2.25 -7.49 29.71
CA GLU A 136 -2.65 -6.10 29.89
C GLU A 136 -2.14 -5.24 28.72
N ALA A 137 -3.05 -4.50 28.11
CA ALA A 137 -2.75 -3.60 27.01
C ALA A 137 -3.54 -2.30 27.15
N THR A 138 -2.88 -1.20 26.82
CA THR A 138 -3.46 0.15 26.84
C THR A 138 -3.93 0.52 25.44
N TRP A 139 -5.22 0.78 25.28
CA TRP A 139 -5.76 1.33 24.04
C TRP A 139 -5.51 2.84 23.98
N LEU A 140 -4.95 3.31 22.86
CA LEU A 140 -4.65 4.73 22.64
C LEU A 140 -5.24 5.16 21.27
N ASP A 141 -6.00 6.24 21.26
CA ASP A 141 -6.48 6.85 20.01
C ASP A 141 -5.33 7.54 19.30
N VAL A 142 -4.91 7.02 18.16
CA VAL A 142 -3.77 7.53 17.37
C VAL A 142 -3.96 8.98 16.94
N ARG A 143 -5.21 9.46 16.84
CA ARG A 143 -5.53 10.85 16.50
C ARG A 143 -5.06 11.85 17.56
N THR A 144 -4.76 11.37 18.76
CA THR A 144 -4.12 12.19 19.81
C THR A 144 -2.60 12.33 19.61
N ILE A 145 -2.01 11.46 18.78
CA ILE A 145 -0.59 11.44 18.48
C ILE A 145 -0.31 12.01 17.09
N VAL A 146 -0.94 11.45 16.05
CA VAL A 146 -0.68 11.79 14.64
C VAL A 146 -1.42 13.07 14.26
N ALA A 147 -0.69 14.18 14.27
CA ALA A 147 -1.17 15.47 13.76
C ALA A 147 -0.96 15.55 12.26
N THR A 148 -1.92 16.10 11.52
CA THR A 148 -1.90 16.19 10.06
C THR A 148 -2.35 17.56 9.56
N ASN A 149 -2.14 17.83 8.27
CA ASN A 149 -2.87 18.89 7.57
C ASN A 149 -4.31 18.45 7.24
N SER A 150 -5.12 19.37 6.69
CA SER A 150 -6.54 19.14 6.34
C SER A 150 -6.76 18.63 4.89
N HIS A 151 -5.75 17.95 4.29
CA HIS A 151 -5.93 17.33 2.98
C HIS A 151 -6.61 15.97 3.12
N PHE A 152 -7.91 15.97 3.35
CA PHE A 152 -8.71 14.77 3.55
C PHE A 152 -8.51 13.74 2.44
N GLY A 153 -8.48 12.45 2.80
CA GLY A 153 -8.21 11.31 1.92
C GLY A 153 -6.73 11.04 1.64
N LYS A 154 -5.85 12.03 1.86
CA LYS A 154 -4.39 11.92 1.67
C LYS A 154 -3.67 12.98 2.51
N ALA A 155 -3.97 13.02 3.81
CA ALA A 155 -3.36 13.98 4.71
C ALA A 155 -1.86 13.73 4.92
N ALA A 156 -1.10 14.82 5.00
CA ALA A 156 0.32 14.75 5.31
C ALA A 156 0.51 14.97 6.82
N PRO A 157 1.28 14.11 7.51
CA PRO A 157 1.63 14.31 8.90
C PRO A 157 2.43 15.58 9.12
N ASN A 158 2.20 16.22 10.27
CA ASN A 158 3.09 17.22 10.85
C ASN A 158 4.05 16.51 11.77
N ASP A 159 5.28 16.29 11.30
CA ASP A 159 6.28 15.49 12.01
C ASP A 159 6.66 16.07 13.37
N GLU A 160 6.77 17.40 13.48
CA GLU A 160 7.12 18.08 14.72
C GLU A 160 6.02 17.93 15.77
N GLN A 161 4.79 18.25 15.42
CA GLN A 161 3.65 18.13 16.33
C GLN A 161 3.40 16.66 16.72
N THR A 162 3.54 15.75 15.78
CA THR A 162 3.41 14.29 16.04
C THR A 162 4.48 13.83 17.04
N ARG A 163 5.71 14.30 16.90
CA ARG A 163 6.80 13.98 17.84
C ARG A 163 6.51 14.51 19.24
N GLN A 164 6.08 15.78 19.36
CA GLN A 164 5.71 16.38 20.66
C GLN A 164 4.55 15.60 21.32
N ASN A 165 3.52 15.25 20.57
CA ASN A 165 2.41 14.46 21.09
C ASN A 165 2.87 13.06 21.54
N CYS A 166 3.75 12.42 20.75
CA CYS A 166 4.34 11.13 21.09
C CYS A 166 5.14 11.20 22.39
N ASP A 167 6.01 12.21 22.57
CA ASP A 167 6.81 12.39 23.77
C ASP A 167 5.95 12.62 25.02
N ASN A 168 4.80 13.29 24.86
CA ASN A 168 3.90 13.61 25.96
C ASN A 168 2.94 12.47 26.33
N LEU A 169 2.46 11.69 25.36
CA LEU A 169 1.36 10.74 25.56
C LEU A 169 1.76 9.28 25.38
N LEU A 170 2.51 8.94 24.33
CA LEU A 170 2.83 7.55 24.01
C LEU A 170 4.09 7.05 24.71
N LYS A 171 5.15 7.83 24.66
CA LYS A 171 6.44 7.46 25.25
C LYS A 171 6.38 7.17 26.76
N PRO A 172 5.66 7.94 27.60
CA PRO A 172 5.50 7.62 29.02
C PRO A 172 4.81 6.28 29.27
N LEU A 173 3.88 5.84 28.40
CA LEU A 173 3.24 4.51 28.49
C LEU A 173 4.27 3.41 28.26
N ILE A 174 5.08 3.57 27.21
CA ILE A 174 6.14 2.61 26.86
C ILE A 174 7.21 2.53 27.94
N GLU A 175 7.61 3.67 28.51
CA GLU A 175 8.59 3.73 29.60
C GLU A 175 8.12 3.04 30.87
N ARG A 176 6.79 2.96 31.11
CA ARG A 176 6.20 2.16 32.17
C ARG A 176 6.09 0.67 31.84
N GLY A 177 6.53 0.27 30.62
CA GLY A 177 6.47 -1.11 30.14
C GLY A 177 5.11 -1.53 29.60
N GLU A 178 4.19 -0.59 29.34
CA GLU A 178 2.88 -0.88 28.79
C GLU A 178 2.97 -1.34 27.33
N LEU A 179 2.08 -2.26 26.95
CA LEU A 179 1.80 -2.62 25.57
C LEU A 179 0.69 -1.70 25.06
N VAL A 180 0.95 -0.90 24.04
CA VAL A 180 0.00 0.07 23.49
C VAL A 180 -0.61 -0.45 22.19
N ILE A 181 -1.94 -0.50 22.13
CA ILE A 181 -2.70 -0.85 20.95
C ILE A 181 -3.32 0.42 20.38
N THR A 182 -3.07 0.66 19.09
CA THR A 182 -3.52 1.87 18.41
C THR A 182 -3.95 1.59 16.97
N GLN A 183 -4.45 2.61 16.29
CA GLN A 183 -4.99 2.53 14.93
C GLN A 183 -3.94 2.94 13.91
N GLY A 184 -3.97 2.32 12.74
CA GLY A 184 -3.28 2.82 11.56
C GLY A 184 -4.16 3.78 10.74
N LEU A 185 -3.63 4.30 9.65
CA LEU A 185 -4.31 5.08 8.62
C LEU A 185 -4.76 6.49 9.03
N ILE A 186 -5.12 6.73 10.26
CA ILE A 186 -5.84 7.93 10.69
C ILE A 186 -4.96 8.89 11.49
N GLY A 187 -5.33 10.16 11.45
CA GLY A 187 -4.76 11.24 12.21
C GLY A 187 -5.81 12.32 12.48
N ARG A 188 -5.37 13.49 12.94
CA ARG A 188 -6.24 14.63 13.25
C ARG A 188 -5.60 15.91 12.76
N ASP A 189 -6.38 16.78 12.12
CA ASP A 189 -5.93 18.11 11.73
C ASP A 189 -6.00 19.12 12.88
N GLU A 190 -5.51 20.34 12.65
CA GLU A 190 -5.49 21.41 13.63
C GLU A 190 -6.89 21.86 14.08
N GLN A 191 -7.92 21.57 13.30
CA GLN A 191 -9.32 21.85 13.64
C GLN A 191 -9.97 20.73 14.45
N GLY A 192 -9.23 19.67 14.77
CA GLY A 192 -9.73 18.52 15.49
C GLY A 192 -10.51 17.52 14.65
N LYS A 193 -10.48 17.63 13.31
CA LYS A 193 -11.17 16.72 12.40
C LYS A 193 -10.32 15.50 12.10
N THR A 194 -10.96 14.35 12.01
CA THR A 194 -10.30 13.11 11.59
C THR A 194 -9.84 13.19 10.14
N THR A 195 -8.64 12.74 9.87
CA THR A 195 -8.02 12.68 8.55
C THR A 195 -7.53 11.27 8.26
N THR A 196 -7.37 10.91 6.98
CA THR A 196 -6.73 9.67 6.57
C THR A 196 -5.45 9.93 5.77
N LEU A 197 -4.46 9.05 5.94
CA LEU A 197 -3.13 9.17 5.31
C LEU A 197 -3.10 8.60 3.87
N GLY A 198 -4.24 8.10 3.40
CA GLY A 198 -4.39 7.52 2.07
C GLY A 198 -3.90 6.06 1.97
N ARG A 199 -3.67 5.59 0.74
CA ARG A 199 -3.32 4.19 0.47
C ARG A 199 -2.03 3.80 1.21
N GLY A 200 -2.05 2.63 1.86
CA GLY A 200 -0.93 2.14 2.68
C GLY A 200 -0.76 2.89 4.01
N GLY A 201 -1.74 3.71 4.40
CA GLY A 201 -1.66 4.57 5.56
C GLY A 201 -1.41 3.86 6.88
N SER A 202 -1.85 2.61 7.05
CA SER A 202 -1.56 1.86 8.28
C SER A 202 -0.09 1.45 8.40
N ASP A 203 0.55 1.06 7.29
CA ASP A 203 1.99 0.79 7.27
C ASP A 203 2.78 2.08 7.50
N TYR A 204 2.33 3.17 6.87
CA TYR A 204 2.90 4.51 7.09
C TYR A 204 2.80 4.93 8.56
N SER A 205 1.63 4.72 9.21
CA SER A 205 1.45 5.01 10.64
C SER A 205 2.45 4.25 11.50
N ALA A 206 2.66 2.95 11.23
CA ALA A 206 3.62 2.14 11.97
C ALA A 206 5.05 2.66 11.80
N ALA A 207 5.46 2.98 10.57
CA ALA A 207 6.77 3.54 10.28
C ALA A 207 6.97 4.93 10.91
N LEU A 208 5.94 5.79 10.90
CA LEU A 208 5.96 7.11 11.52
C LEU A 208 6.09 7.01 13.06
N LEU A 209 5.30 6.13 13.68
CA LEU A 209 5.40 5.90 15.13
C LEU A 209 6.77 5.32 15.51
N ALA A 210 7.30 4.40 14.72
CA ALA A 210 8.64 3.87 14.93
C ALA A 210 9.72 4.97 14.83
N GLU A 211 9.61 5.87 13.87
CA GLU A 211 10.51 6.99 13.70
C GLU A 211 10.48 7.94 14.89
N VAL A 212 9.30 8.40 15.32
CA VAL A 212 9.18 9.35 16.43
C VAL A 212 9.57 8.75 17.79
N LEU A 213 9.43 7.42 17.92
CA LEU A 213 9.86 6.66 19.10
C LEU A 213 11.34 6.26 19.08
N ASN A 214 12.04 6.45 17.96
CA ASN A 214 13.36 5.88 17.68
C ASN A 214 13.39 4.35 17.90
N ALA A 215 12.39 3.65 17.39
CA ALA A 215 12.31 2.19 17.46
C ALA A 215 13.43 1.54 16.65
N GLN A 216 13.79 0.32 17.01
CA GLN A 216 14.85 -0.43 16.34
C GLN A 216 14.36 -1.08 15.06
N ASP A 217 13.07 -1.43 14.96
CA ASP A 217 12.47 -2.02 13.78
C ASP A 217 10.95 -1.79 13.70
N VAL A 218 10.41 -2.05 12.51
CA VAL A 218 8.98 -2.11 12.21
C VAL A 218 8.65 -3.51 11.70
N LEU A 219 7.66 -4.15 12.29
CA LEU A 219 7.22 -5.50 11.94
C LEU A 219 5.86 -5.43 11.23
N ILE A 220 5.86 -5.60 9.90
CA ILE A 220 4.64 -5.61 9.08
C ILE A 220 4.15 -7.04 8.93
N TRP A 221 3.03 -7.35 9.56
CA TRP A 221 2.37 -8.63 9.48
C TRP A 221 1.20 -8.58 8.50
N THR A 222 1.24 -9.47 7.52
CA THR A 222 0.27 -9.55 6.41
C THR A 222 -0.14 -11.02 6.18
N ASP A 223 -0.77 -11.33 5.05
CA ASP A 223 -1.17 -12.69 4.68
C ASP A 223 -0.12 -13.45 3.85
N VAL A 224 1.02 -12.82 3.56
CA VAL A 224 2.13 -13.42 2.80
C VAL A 224 3.39 -13.54 3.64
N ALA A 225 4.18 -14.60 3.43
CA ALA A 225 5.38 -14.89 4.19
C ALA A 225 6.62 -14.11 3.68
N GLY A 226 6.45 -12.84 3.36
CA GLY A 226 7.52 -11.97 2.86
C GLY A 226 7.43 -11.67 1.38
N ILE A 227 8.56 -11.23 0.80
CA ILE A 227 8.69 -10.85 -0.60
C ILE A 227 9.45 -11.96 -1.34
N TYR A 228 8.97 -12.33 -2.53
CA TYR A 228 9.51 -13.43 -3.32
C TYR A 228 10.17 -12.92 -4.60
N THR A 229 11.04 -13.76 -5.18
CA THR A 229 11.70 -13.46 -6.46
C THR A 229 10.73 -13.25 -7.62
N THR A 230 9.53 -13.77 -7.51
CA THR A 230 8.34 -13.43 -8.31
C THR A 230 7.08 -13.95 -7.59
N ASP A 231 5.90 -13.75 -8.16
CA ASP A 231 4.65 -14.27 -7.62
C ASP A 231 4.63 -15.81 -7.63
N PRO A 232 4.54 -16.49 -6.47
CA PRO A 232 4.52 -17.95 -6.40
C PRO A 232 3.34 -18.60 -7.15
N ARG A 233 2.27 -17.84 -7.46
CA ARG A 233 1.14 -18.32 -8.26
C ARG A 233 1.49 -18.42 -9.74
N ILE A 234 2.52 -17.69 -10.21
CA ILE A 234 3.01 -17.74 -11.59
C ILE A 234 4.17 -18.74 -11.68
N VAL A 235 5.08 -18.72 -10.72
CA VAL A 235 6.28 -19.59 -10.64
C VAL A 235 6.28 -20.28 -9.30
N SER A 236 5.93 -21.57 -9.27
CA SER A 236 5.76 -22.34 -8.04
C SER A 236 7.04 -22.52 -7.22
N ASN A 237 8.21 -22.42 -7.84
CA ASN A 237 9.54 -22.47 -7.21
C ASN A 237 10.15 -21.08 -6.97
N ALA A 238 9.34 -20.02 -7.00
CA ALA A 238 9.77 -18.69 -6.58
C ALA A 238 10.32 -18.74 -5.14
N GLN A 239 11.48 -18.14 -4.94
CA GLN A 239 12.18 -18.16 -3.66
C GLN A 239 11.84 -16.92 -2.85
N ARG A 240 11.67 -17.08 -1.54
CA ARG A 240 11.56 -15.93 -0.64
C ARG A 240 12.90 -15.21 -0.55
N ILE A 241 12.85 -13.90 -0.53
CA ILE A 241 14.01 -13.03 -0.37
C ILE A 241 14.16 -12.75 1.13
N ASP A 242 15.23 -13.20 1.75
CA ASP A 242 15.44 -13.02 3.20
C ASP A 242 15.76 -11.55 3.54
N THR A 243 16.54 -10.88 2.69
CA THR A 243 16.90 -9.48 2.86
C THR A 243 16.91 -8.74 1.53
N MET A 244 16.42 -7.49 1.53
CA MET A 244 16.46 -6.61 0.37
C MET A 244 16.63 -5.16 0.79
N SER A 245 17.03 -4.29 -0.16
CA SER A 245 17.14 -2.87 0.10
C SER A 245 15.80 -2.15 0.02
N PHE A 246 15.71 -0.96 0.64
CA PHE A 246 14.54 -0.10 0.50
C PHE A 246 14.27 0.29 -0.97
N SER A 247 15.32 0.49 -1.77
CA SER A 247 15.17 0.77 -3.20
C SER A 247 14.61 -0.41 -3.97
N GLU A 248 15.11 -1.63 -3.75
CA GLU A 248 14.53 -2.85 -4.36
C GLU A 248 13.07 -3.04 -3.94
N ALA A 249 12.74 -2.86 -2.65
CA ALA A 249 11.37 -2.98 -2.14
C ALA A 249 10.43 -1.92 -2.75
N ALA A 250 10.90 -0.68 -2.91
CA ALA A 250 10.13 0.39 -3.55
C ALA A 250 9.84 0.09 -5.03
N GLU A 251 10.82 -0.45 -5.76
CA GLU A 251 10.63 -0.89 -7.15
C GLU A 251 9.63 -2.05 -7.25
N MET A 252 9.75 -3.07 -6.39
CA MET A 252 8.80 -4.18 -6.31
C MET A 252 7.37 -3.68 -6.08
N ALA A 253 7.21 -2.79 -5.13
CA ALA A 253 5.90 -2.23 -4.78
C ALA A 253 5.30 -1.37 -5.90
N THR A 254 6.13 -0.62 -6.63
CA THR A 254 5.71 0.18 -7.77
C THR A 254 5.22 -0.69 -8.91
N PHE A 255 5.89 -1.82 -9.17
CA PHE A 255 5.59 -2.68 -10.32
C PHE A 255 4.66 -3.87 -10.01
N GLY A 256 3.96 -3.86 -8.89
CA GLY A 256 2.84 -4.79 -8.66
C GLY A 256 2.97 -5.79 -7.52
N ALA A 257 4.09 -5.85 -6.84
CA ALA A 257 4.19 -6.62 -5.60
C ALA A 257 3.42 -5.86 -4.49
N LYS A 258 2.20 -6.30 -4.21
CA LYS A 258 1.28 -5.63 -3.26
C LYS A 258 1.65 -5.82 -1.78
N VAL A 259 2.90 -6.07 -1.46
CA VAL A 259 3.32 -6.39 -0.08
C VAL A 259 3.56 -5.13 0.73
N LEU A 260 4.19 -4.11 0.13
CA LEU A 260 4.46 -2.81 0.74
C LEU A 260 4.14 -1.69 -0.26
N HIS A 261 3.74 -0.52 0.21
CA HIS A 261 3.60 0.66 -0.64
C HIS A 261 4.87 1.53 -0.52
N PRO A 262 5.45 2.06 -1.62
CA PRO A 262 6.70 2.84 -1.56
C PRO A 262 6.65 3.99 -0.56
N ALA A 263 5.54 4.74 -0.55
CA ALA A 263 5.37 5.88 0.36
C ALA A 263 5.33 5.47 1.83
N THR A 264 4.95 4.24 2.14
CA THR A 264 4.84 3.75 3.53
C THR A 264 6.20 3.54 4.19
N LEU A 265 7.23 3.33 3.37
CA LEU A 265 8.59 3.14 3.86
C LEU A 265 9.33 4.46 4.16
N LEU A 266 8.81 5.63 3.74
CA LEU A 266 9.53 6.90 3.85
C LEU A 266 10.03 7.22 5.27
N PRO A 267 9.23 7.11 6.35
CA PRO A 267 9.73 7.37 7.70
C PRO A 267 10.84 6.39 8.11
N ALA A 268 10.69 5.10 7.78
CA ALA A 268 11.69 4.09 8.07
C ALA A 268 12.99 4.31 7.29
N VAL A 269 12.89 4.70 6.01
CA VAL A 269 14.04 5.02 5.14
C VAL A 269 14.84 6.20 5.70
N ARG A 270 14.17 7.31 6.03
CA ARG A 270 14.84 8.53 6.50
C ARG A 270 15.50 8.32 7.87
N SER A 271 14.92 7.50 8.73
CA SER A 271 15.46 7.16 10.05
C SER A 271 16.30 5.88 10.10
N ASN A 272 16.50 5.23 8.94
CA ASN A 272 17.26 3.99 8.81
C ASN A 272 16.75 2.86 9.74
N ILE A 273 15.44 2.73 9.86
CA ILE A 273 14.80 1.69 10.66
C ILE A 273 14.51 0.48 9.78
N PRO A 274 15.01 -0.72 10.06
CA PRO A 274 14.68 -1.95 9.34
C PRO A 274 13.19 -2.26 9.40
N VAL A 275 12.66 -2.78 8.29
CA VAL A 275 11.26 -3.22 8.19
C VAL A 275 11.22 -4.70 7.92
N TYR A 276 10.55 -5.44 8.78
CA TYR A 276 10.28 -6.86 8.58
C TYR A 276 8.89 -7.04 7.95
N VAL A 277 8.78 -7.98 7.03
CA VAL A 277 7.50 -8.38 6.41
C VAL A 277 7.33 -9.87 6.56
N GLY A 278 6.26 -10.30 7.21
CA GLY A 278 5.98 -11.71 7.46
C GLY A 278 4.50 -12.05 7.49
N SER A 279 4.19 -13.34 7.48
CA SER A 279 2.81 -13.84 7.54
C SER A 279 2.30 -13.94 8.97
N SER A 280 1.18 -13.26 9.25
CA SER A 280 0.49 -13.42 10.53
C SER A 280 -0.19 -14.79 10.67
N LYS A 281 -0.42 -15.51 9.57
CA LYS A 281 -1.01 -16.86 9.55
C LYS A 281 0.03 -17.95 9.77
N ALA A 282 1.28 -17.69 9.40
CA ALA A 282 2.40 -18.64 9.48
C ALA A 282 3.68 -17.91 9.90
N PRO A 283 3.76 -17.34 11.11
CA PRO A 283 4.91 -16.54 11.55
C PRO A 283 6.20 -17.36 11.62
N GLN A 284 6.11 -18.68 11.80
CA GLN A 284 7.25 -19.59 11.80
C GLN A 284 7.90 -19.76 10.41
N ASP A 285 7.22 -19.45 9.33
CA ASP A 285 7.77 -19.57 7.97
C ASP A 285 8.82 -18.49 7.68
N GLY A 286 8.98 -17.52 8.59
CA GLY A 286 9.91 -16.40 8.44
C GLY A 286 9.33 -15.29 7.55
N GLY A 287 10.22 -14.41 7.06
CA GLY A 287 9.81 -13.24 6.28
C GLY A 287 10.99 -12.58 5.58
N THR A 288 10.76 -11.35 5.13
CA THR A 288 11.75 -10.53 4.44
C THR A 288 12.11 -9.31 5.29
N TRP A 289 13.42 -9.08 5.49
CA TRP A 289 13.92 -7.84 6.05
C TRP A 289 14.22 -6.82 4.96
N VAL A 290 13.69 -5.63 5.09
CA VAL A 290 13.98 -4.49 4.21
C VAL A 290 14.88 -3.52 4.98
N THR A 291 16.10 -3.31 4.47
CA THR A 291 17.13 -2.53 5.14
C THR A 291 17.83 -1.57 4.17
N ARG A 292 18.68 -0.68 4.66
CA ARG A 292 19.42 0.25 3.79
C ARG A 292 20.47 -0.45 2.93
N ASN A 293 21.27 -1.34 3.52
CA ASN A 293 22.42 -1.98 2.87
C ASN A 293 22.44 -3.49 3.10
N PRO A 294 21.53 -4.25 2.50
CA PRO A 294 21.54 -5.71 2.63
C PRO A 294 22.73 -6.33 1.92
N GLN A 295 23.13 -7.53 2.38
CA GLN A 295 24.08 -8.38 1.69
C GLN A 295 23.46 -9.78 1.53
N PRO A 296 23.62 -10.45 0.38
CA PRO A 296 24.27 -9.98 -0.85
C PRO A 296 23.39 -8.98 -1.64
N ARG A 297 24.01 -8.26 -2.58
CA ARG A 297 23.34 -7.39 -3.56
C ARG A 297 23.43 -8.01 -4.96
N PRO A 298 22.57 -8.95 -5.32
CA PRO A 298 22.63 -9.62 -6.62
C PRO A 298 22.21 -8.67 -7.75
N THR A 299 22.72 -8.90 -8.96
CA THR A 299 22.34 -8.16 -10.17
C THR A 299 20.83 -8.26 -10.42
N PHE A 300 20.25 -9.46 -10.31
CA PHE A 300 18.81 -9.68 -10.40
C PHE A 300 18.28 -10.09 -9.03
N ARG A 301 17.29 -9.36 -8.54
CA ARG A 301 16.64 -9.58 -7.24
C ARG A 301 15.27 -10.25 -7.38
N ALA A 302 14.45 -9.74 -8.29
CA ALA A 302 13.09 -10.21 -8.47
C ALA A 302 12.52 -9.84 -9.84
N ILE A 303 11.38 -10.44 -10.17
CA ILE A 303 10.56 -10.10 -11.33
C ILE A 303 9.16 -9.76 -10.82
N ALA A 304 8.69 -8.56 -11.11
CA ALA A 304 7.32 -8.12 -10.84
C ALA A 304 6.51 -8.08 -12.13
N LEU A 305 5.21 -8.36 -12.02
CA LEU A 305 4.27 -8.32 -13.13
C LEU A 305 3.09 -7.39 -12.81
N ARG A 306 2.89 -6.40 -13.66
CA ARG A 306 1.76 -5.47 -13.59
C ARG A 306 0.88 -5.63 -14.81
N ARG A 307 -0.32 -6.15 -14.59
CA ARG A 307 -1.29 -6.46 -15.65
C ARG A 307 -2.10 -5.22 -16.06
N ASP A 308 -2.90 -5.38 -17.12
CA ASP A 308 -3.88 -4.37 -17.58
C ASP A 308 -3.27 -3.02 -17.90
N GLN A 309 -2.12 -3.03 -18.59
CA GLN A 309 -1.47 -1.81 -19.03
C GLN A 309 -2.08 -1.27 -20.31
N THR A 310 -2.13 0.05 -20.42
CA THR A 310 -2.52 0.76 -21.64
C THR A 310 -1.30 1.49 -22.19
N LEU A 311 -0.99 1.27 -23.45
CA LEU A 311 0.05 1.97 -24.18
C LEU A 311 -0.57 3.05 -25.05
N LEU A 312 -0.20 4.28 -24.81
CA LEU A 312 -0.57 5.44 -25.63
C LEU A 312 0.63 5.82 -26.51
N THR A 313 0.48 5.71 -27.80
CA THR A 313 1.52 6.13 -28.76
C THR A 313 1.06 7.38 -29.48
N LEU A 314 1.86 8.43 -29.39
CA LEU A 314 1.63 9.75 -29.98
C LEU A 314 2.70 10.00 -31.05
N SER A 315 2.30 10.20 -32.30
CA SER A 315 3.23 10.37 -33.42
C SER A 315 2.95 11.65 -34.19
N SER A 316 3.99 12.41 -34.49
CA SER A 316 3.88 13.62 -35.30
C SER A 316 5.20 13.93 -35.97
N LEU A 317 5.19 14.17 -37.29
CA LEU A 317 6.35 14.67 -38.02
C LEU A 317 6.72 16.08 -37.55
N ASN A 318 5.76 16.86 -37.04
CA ASN A 318 6.00 18.18 -36.47
C ASN A 318 6.76 18.13 -35.14
N MET A 319 6.96 16.95 -34.53
CA MET A 319 7.79 16.77 -33.35
C MET A 319 9.27 17.00 -33.68
N LEU A 320 9.67 16.71 -34.89
CA LEU A 320 11.04 16.90 -35.34
C LEU A 320 11.43 18.38 -35.25
N TYR A 321 12.48 18.68 -34.50
CA TYR A 321 12.95 20.04 -34.17
C TYR A 321 11.93 20.94 -33.42
N ALA A 322 10.79 20.41 -32.99
CA ALA A 322 9.80 21.17 -32.22
C ALA A 322 10.23 21.34 -30.75
N GLN A 323 10.26 22.58 -30.31
CA GLN A 323 10.42 22.90 -28.89
C GLN A 323 9.07 22.82 -28.20
N GLY A 324 9.03 22.14 -27.02
CA GLY A 324 7.84 22.12 -26.19
C GLY A 324 6.79 21.06 -26.54
N PHE A 325 7.00 20.17 -27.50
CA PHE A 325 6.03 19.12 -27.86
C PHE A 325 5.70 18.23 -26.68
N LEU A 326 6.71 17.72 -25.96
CA LEU A 326 6.51 16.92 -24.74
C LEU A 326 5.81 17.71 -23.64
N ALA A 327 6.14 18.99 -23.46
CA ALA A 327 5.47 19.85 -22.48
C ALA A 327 3.96 19.95 -22.75
N ASN A 328 3.56 20.09 -24.01
CA ASN A 328 2.14 20.11 -24.39
C ASN A 328 1.43 18.80 -24.06
N ILE A 329 2.05 17.66 -24.41
CA ILE A 329 1.50 16.33 -24.07
C ILE A 329 1.28 16.21 -22.57
N PHE A 330 2.31 16.48 -21.76
CA PHE A 330 2.21 16.35 -20.30
C PHE A 330 1.25 17.35 -19.67
N THR A 331 1.11 18.55 -20.24
CA THR A 331 0.13 19.55 -19.79
C THR A 331 -1.29 19.03 -20.00
N ILE A 332 -1.57 18.44 -21.16
CA ILE A 332 -2.89 17.86 -21.47
C ILE A 332 -3.18 16.68 -20.55
N LEU A 333 -2.22 15.75 -20.40
CA LEU A 333 -2.38 14.61 -19.50
C LEU A 333 -2.65 15.06 -18.06
N ALA A 334 -1.91 16.08 -17.58
CA ALA A 334 -2.12 16.65 -16.24
C ALA A 334 -3.50 17.30 -16.09
N LYS A 335 -3.98 18.05 -17.10
CA LYS A 335 -5.34 18.63 -17.13
C LYS A 335 -6.41 17.56 -16.97
N HIS A 336 -6.23 16.40 -17.60
CA HIS A 336 -7.12 15.25 -17.50
C HIS A 336 -6.80 14.34 -16.31
N LYS A 337 -5.89 14.74 -15.41
CA LYS A 337 -5.50 14.00 -14.21
C LYS A 337 -4.97 12.59 -14.49
N ILE A 338 -4.25 12.42 -15.59
CA ILE A 338 -3.62 11.17 -15.99
C ILE A 338 -2.16 11.16 -15.52
N SER A 339 -1.81 10.13 -14.79
CA SER A 339 -0.43 9.82 -14.37
C SER A 339 0.24 8.89 -15.38
N VAL A 340 1.52 9.12 -15.65
CA VAL A 340 2.33 8.33 -16.58
C VAL A 340 3.31 7.47 -15.79
N ASP A 341 3.41 6.18 -16.12
CA ASP A 341 4.35 5.24 -15.49
C ASP A 341 5.71 5.25 -16.17
N THR A 342 5.72 4.93 -17.47
CA THR A 342 6.94 4.85 -18.27
C THR A 342 6.77 5.62 -19.55
N ILE A 343 7.88 6.13 -20.07
CA ILE A 343 7.93 6.86 -21.34
C ILE A 343 9.14 6.41 -22.16
N THR A 344 8.92 6.23 -23.45
CA THR A 344 9.98 6.05 -24.44
C THR A 344 9.73 7.00 -25.59
N THR A 345 10.75 7.71 -26.04
CA THR A 345 10.64 8.70 -27.11
C THR A 345 11.57 8.36 -28.28
N SER A 346 11.12 8.68 -29.48
CA SER A 346 11.94 8.79 -30.69
C SER A 346 11.87 10.22 -31.24
N GLU A 347 12.47 10.47 -32.39
CA GLU A 347 12.42 11.82 -33.00
C GLU A 347 11.01 12.25 -33.40
N VAL A 348 10.11 11.32 -33.70
CA VAL A 348 8.77 11.59 -34.23
C VAL A 348 7.63 10.91 -33.49
N SER A 349 7.92 10.23 -32.39
CA SER A 349 6.90 9.55 -31.59
C SER A 349 7.24 9.46 -30.11
N VAL A 350 6.19 9.40 -29.29
CA VAL A 350 6.25 9.20 -27.84
C VAL A 350 5.33 8.03 -27.49
N ALA A 351 5.85 7.05 -26.79
CA ALA A 351 5.09 5.92 -26.25
C ALA A 351 5.05 6.02 -24.73
N LEU A 352 3.85 5.98 -24.16
CA LEU A 352 3.58 6.17 -22.73
C LEU A 352 2.78 4.99 -22.20
N THR A 353 3.17 4.44 -21.05
CA THR A 353 2.25 3.61 -20.24
C THR A 353 1.59 4.47 -19.17
N LEU A 354 0.30 4.21 -18.93
CA LEU A 354 -0.52 5.03 -18.06
C LEU A 354 -0.77 4.36 -16.72
N ASP A 355 -0.59 5.13 -15.64
CA ASP A 355 -0.83 4.67 -14.29
C ASP A 355 -2.32 4.78 -13.93
N LYS A 356 -3.01 3.64 -13.89
CA LYS A 356 -4.41 3.56 -13.44
C LYS A 356 -4.58 3.94 -11.98
N THR A 357 -3.57 3.70 -11.16
CA THR A 357 -3.63 3.91 -9.70
C THR A 357 -3.43 5.38 -9.34
N GLY A 358 -2.49 6.05 -10.04
CA GLY A 358 -2.19 7.45 -9.84
C GLY A 358 -3.12 8.41 -10.59
N SER A 359 -3.96 7.88 -11.50
CA SER A 359 -4.87 8.69 -12.32
C SER A 359 -6.24 8.81 -11.65
N ALA A 360 -6.77 10.03 -11.59
CA ALA A 360 -8.11 10.29 -11.10
C ALA A 360 -9.11 10.18 -12.25
N SER A 361 -9.51 8.94 -12.62
CA SER A 361 -10.58 8.73 -13.59
C SER A 361 -11.94 8.71 -12.89
N SER A 362 -12.82 9.61 -13.28
CA SER A 362 -14.20 9.67 -12.81
C SER A 362 -15.07 8.61 -13.53
N GLY A 363 -14.94 7.33 -13.21
CA GLY A 363 -15.90 6.29 -13.62
C GLY A 363 -15.99 5.93 -15.11
N THR A 364 -15.45 6.72 -16.01
CA THR A 364 -15.25 6.45 -17.44
C THR A 364 -13.80 6.05 -17.63
N GLY A 365 -13.49 5.08 -18.46
CA GLY A 365 -12.14 4.52 -18.64
C GLY A 365 -11.00 5.54 -18.61
N LEU A 366 -9.78 5.08 -18.41
CA LEU A 366 -8.58 5.90 -18.20
C LEU A 366 -8.36 6.97 -19.30
N LEU A 367 -8.80 6.69 -20.54
CA LEU A 367 -8.74 7.58 -21.68
C LEU A 367 -10.17 8.01 -22.08
N SER A 368 -10.52 9.24 -21.76
CA SER A 368 -11.77 9.85 -22.25
C SER A 368 -11.65 10.24 -23.72
N GLN A 369 -12.79 10.29 -24.43
CA GLN A 369 -12.81 10.75 -25.82
C GLN A 369 -12.31 12.20 -25.92
N GLU A 370 -12.64 13.05 -24.94
CA GLU A 370 -12.18 14.43 -24.87
C GLU A 370 -10.63 14.52 -24.83
N LEU A 371 -9.98 13.68 -24.04
CA LEU A 371 -8.51 13.58 -24.00
C LEU A 371 -7.93 13.18 -25.36
N ILE A 372 -8.50 12.15 -25.98
CA ILE A 372 -8.08 11.68 -27.31
C ILE A 372 -8.24 12.78 -28.36
N ASP A 373 -9.38 13.48 -28.37
CA ASP A 373 -9.66 14.57 -29.30
C ASP A 373 -8.69 15.75 -29.11
N GLU A 374 -8.37 16.12 -27.86
CA GLU A 374 -7.42 17.18 -27.55
C GLU A 374 -6.00 16.84 -28.04
N LEU A 375 -5.53 15.62 -27.80
CA LEU A 375 -4.23 15.15 -28.29
C LEU A 375 -4.21 15.05 -29.82
N SER A 376 -5.32 14.65 -30.44
CA SER A 376 -5.42 14.47 -31.89
C SER A 376 -5.36 15.79 -32.69
N GLN A 377 -5.46 16.94 -32.00
CA GLN A 377 -5.32 18.26 -32.67
C GLN A 377 -3.91 18.50 -33.19
N PHE A 378 -2.87 17.86 -32.64
CA PHE A 378 -1.50 18.07 -33.03
C PHE A 378 -0.64 16.81 -33.24
N CYS A 379 -1.19 15.63 -32.98
CA CYS A 379 -0.51 14.36 -33.22
C CYS A 379 -1.49 13.22 -33.58
N THR A 380 -0.96 12.17 -34.16
CA THR A 380 -1.71 10.91 -34.34
C THR A 380 -1.68 10.15 -33.03
N VAL A 381 -2.85 9.74 -32.55
CA VAL A 381 -3.02 9.03 -31.30
C VAL A 381 -3.35 7.55 -31.59
N LYS A 382 -2.56 6.64 -31.02
CA LYS A 382 -2.83 5.20 -31.05
C LYS A 382 -2.91 4.67 -29.63
N VAL A 383 -3.94 3.89 -29.34
CA VAL A 383 -4.15 3.26 -28.02
C VAL A 383 -4.10 1.74 -28.19
N ASP A 384 -3.18 1.11 -27.47
CA ASP A 384 -3.08 -0.35 -27.40
C ASP A 384 -3.40 -0.79 -25.96
N THR A 385 -4.30 -1.77 -25.83
CA THR A 385 -4.69 -2.39 -24.55
C THR A 385 -4.33 -3.87 -24.54
N GLY A 386 -4.64 -4.59 -23.46
CA GLY A 386 -4.31 -6.02 -23.36
C GLY A 386 -2.81 -6.27 -23.17
N LEU A 387 -2.11 -5.32 -22.58
CA LEU A 387 -0.67 -5.39 -22.33
C LEU A 387 -0.37 -5.57 -20.84
N SER A 388 0.80 -6.11 -20.56
CA SER A 388 1.34 -6.24 -19.19
C SER A 388 2.78 -5.77 -19.14
N LEU A 389 3.15 -5.17 -18.02
CA LEU A 389 4.51 -4.71 -17.74
C LEU A 389 5.24 -5.76 -16.88
N VAL A 390 6.32 -6.30 -17.39
CA VAL A 390 7.25 -7.16 -16.67
C VAL A 390 8.44 -6.32 -16.24
N ALA A 391 8.64 -6.18 -14.95
CA ALA A 391 9.75 -5.41 -14.37
C ALA A 391 10.77 -6.36 -13.75
N LEU A 392 12.00 -6.31 -14.26
CA LEU A 392 13.16 -6.95 -13.67
C LEU A 392 13.77 -5.99 -12.65
N ILE A 393 13.84 -6.42 -11.41
CA ILE A 393 14.36 -5.60 -10.30
C ILE A 393 15.71 -6.17 -9.85
N GLY A 394 16.65 -5.29 -9.57
CA GLY A 394 17.98 -5.69 -9.14
C GLY A 394 18.87 -4.52 -8.76
N ASN A 395 20.17 -4.74 -8.86
CA ASN A 395 21.18 -3.76 -8.47
C ASN A 395 22.09 -3.43 -9.65
N GLU A 396 22.32 -2.14 -9.87
CA GLU A 396 23.25 -1.62 -10.88
C GLU A 396 22.99 -2.16 -12.30
N LEU A 397 21.72 -2.42 -12.62
CA LEU A 397 21.31 -3.03 -13.89
C LEU A 397 21.77 -2.24 -15.12
N HIS A 398 21.89 -0.92 -15.00
CA HIS A 398 22.29 -0.01 -16.08
C HIS A 398 23.81 -0.01 -16.36
N THR A 399 24.62 -0.48 -15.41
CA THR A 399 26.10 -0.54 -15.53
C THR A 399 26.65 -1.95 -15.66
N ALA A 400 25.90 -2.97 -15.25
CA ALA A 400 26.33 -4.36 -15.32
C ALA A 400 26.38 -4.85 -16.77
N SER A 401 27.53 -5.38 -17.18
CA SER A 401 27.73 -5.93 -18.53
C SER A 401 26.94 -7.22 -18.73
N GLY A 402 26.40 -7.42 -19.94
CA GLY A 402 25.73 -8.65 -20.34
C GLY A 402 24.28 -8.80 -19.87
N VAL A 403 23.74 -7.84 -19.11
CA VAL A 403 22.35 -7.85 -18.62
C VAL A 403 21.35 -7.93 -19.79
N ALA A 404 21.46 -7.02 -20.76
CA ALA A 404 20.59 -6.99 -21.91
C ALA A 404 20.66 -8.29 -22.73
N LYS A 405 21.85 -8.85 -22.94
CA LYS A 405 22.03 -10.13 -23.65
C LYS A 405 21.23 -11.24 -22.95
N ARG A 406 21.41 -11.43 -21.65
CA ARG A 406 20.73 -12.48 -20.88
C ARG A 406 19.22 -12.39 -20.98
N ILE A 407 18.67 -11.18 -20.92
CA ILE A 407 17.24 -10.93 -20.99
C ILE A 407 16.69 -11.24 -22.40
N PHE A 408 17.28 -10.63 -23.43
CA PHE A 408 16.71 -10.71 -24.77
C PHE A 408 17.01 -12.03 -25.49
N GLU A 409 18.10 -12.73 -25.15
CA GLU A 409 18.35 -14.10 -25.61
C GLU A 409 17.30 -15.07 -25.05
N THR A 410 16.87 -14.87 -23.79
CA THR A 410 15.78 -15.65 -23.17
C THR A 410 14.42 -15.39 -23.83
N LEU A 411 14.21 -14.18 -24.32
CA LEU A 411 12.91 -13.73 -24.89
C LEU A 411 12.88 -13.70 -26.42
N ASP A 412 13.81 -14.38 -27.10
CA ASP A 412 13.95 -14.36 -28.56
C ASP A 412 12.64 -14.71 -29.29
N ALA A 413 11.82 -15.60 -28.73
CA ALA A 413 10.53 -16.02 -29.30
C ALA A 413 9.35 -15.06 -29.02
N TYR A 414 9.56 -13.97 -28.24
CA TYR A 414 8.48 -13.08 -27.78
C TYR A 414 8.60 -11.69 -28.35
N ASN A 415 7.48 -11.10 -28.74
CA ASN A 415 7.41 -9.72 -29.16
C ASN A 415 7.37 -8.79 -27.94
N ILE A 416 8.37 -7.92 -27.81
CA ILE A 416 8.41 -6.88 -26.75
C ILE A 416 7.99 -5.54 -27.37
N ARG A 417 6.88 -4.99 -26.86
CA ARG A 417 6.23 -3.80 -27.40
C ARG A 417 6.94 -2.50 -27.01
N MET A 418 7.51 -2.46 -25.81
CA MET A 418 8.26 -1.32 -25.29
C MET A 418 9.29 -1.79 -24.26
N ILE A 419 10.42 -1.11 -24.21
CA ILE A 419 11.49 -1.36 -23.25
C ILE A 419 11.82 -0.03 -22.58
N SER A 420 11.87 -0.03 -21.24
CA SER A 420 12.45 1.06 -20.46
C SER A 420 13.70 0.54 -19.76
N TYR A 421 14.86 1.03 -20.16
CA TYR A 421 16.17 0.61 -19.65
C TYR A 421 17.10 1.82 -19.54
N GLY A 422 17.81 1.93 -18.42
CA GLY A 422 18.78 2.99 -18.15
C GLY A 422 18.23 4.21 -17.39
N ALA A 423 16.92 4.33 -17.21
CA ALA A 423 16.32 5.40 -16.41
C ALA A 423 16.46 5.14 -14.90
N SER A 424 16.39 3.88 -14.49
CA SER A 424 16.60 3.44 -13.09
C SER A 424 17.85 2.56 -12.98
N THR A 425 18.53 2.65 -11.86
CA THR A 425 19.64 1.76 -11.52
C THR A 425 19.13 0.38 -11.09
N ASN A 426 17.85 0.28 -10.71
CA ASN A 426 17.25 -0.87 -10.03
C ASN A 426 16.20 -1.62 -10.85
N ASN A 427 15.81 -1.12 -12.03
CA ASN A 427 14.82 -1.83 -12.84
C ASN A 427 15.11 -1.81 -14.35
N ILE A 428 14.55 -2.80 -15.03
CA ILE A 428 14.36 -2.86 -16.48
C ILE A 428 12.92 -3.29 -16.70
N CYS A 429 12.16 -2.49 -17.46
CA CYS A 429 10.75 -2.74 -17.73
C CYS A 429 10.52 -3.17 -19.17
N LEU A 430 9.77 -4.25 -19.35
CA LEU A 430 9.39 -4.81 -20.64
C LEU A 430 7.87 -4.81 -20.75
N LEU A 431 7.33 -4.24 -21.81
CA LEU A 431 5.89 -4.29 -22.10
C LEU A 431 5.63 -5.36 -23.16
N ALA A 432 4.75 -6.28 -22.85
CA ALA A 432 4.39 -7.41 -23.73
C ALA A 432 2.87 -7.67 -23.70
N ASP A 433 2.40 -8.49 -24.62
CA ASP A 433 1.00 -8.91 -24.66
C ASP A 433 0.64 -9.71 -23.41
N SER A 434 -0.52 -9.43 -22.81
CA SER A 434 -0.92 -9.98 -21.51
C SER A 434 -1.07 -11.50 -21.51
N ASP A 435 -1.44 -12.11 -22.64
CA ASP A 435 -1.55 -13.57 -22.81
C ASP A 435 -0.18 -14.27 -22.78
N LYS A 436 0.92 -13.53 -22.99
CA LYS A 436 2.30 -14.04 -22.96
C LYS A 436 3.03 -13.68 -21.66
N ALA A 437 2.48 -12.81 -20.85
CA ALA A 437 3.18 -12.25 -19.71
C ALA A 437 3.63 -13.30 -18.68
N ASP A 438 2.79 -14.27 -18.36
CA ASP A 438 3.13 -15.33 -17.41
C ASP A 438 4.25 -16.24 -17.92
N ASP A 439 4.26 -16.56 -19.22
CA ASP A 439 5.31 -17.36 -19.85
C ASP A 439 6.62 -16.60 -19.86
N ILE A 440 6.59 -15.30 -20.15
CA ILE A 440 7.78 -14.42 -20.08
C ILE A 440 8.35 -14.42 -18.67
N VAL A 441 7.51 -14.28 -17.65
CA VAL A 441 7.95 -14.30 -16.24
C VAL A 441 8.58 -15.64 -15.89
N ARG A 442 7.97 -16.78 -16.29
CA ARG A 442 8.51 -18.13 -16.04
C ARG A 442 9.87 -18.33 -16.69
N LEU A 443 10.03 -17.94 -17.96
CA LEU A 443 11.27 -18.09 -18.69
C LEU A 443 12.39 -17.21 -18.10
N LEU A 444 12.09 -15.95 -17.82
CA LEU A 444 13.04 -15.05 -17.18
C LEU A 444 13.44 -15.53 -15.78
N HIS A 445 12.46 -16.00 -14.99
CA HIS A 445 12.77 -16.53 -13.66
C HIS A 445 13.72 -17.73 -13.75
N LYS A 446 13.42 -18.68 -14.62
CA LYS A 446 14.29 -19.83 -14.87
C LYS A 446 15.70 -19.43 -15.30
N ALA A 447 15.82 -18.47 -16.22
CA ALA A 447 17.12 -18.05 -16.76
C ALA A 447 17.97 -17.21 -15.79
N LEU A 448 17.33 -16.49 -14.86
CA LEU A 448 18.01 -15.51 -14.01
C LEU A 448 18.19 -15.97 -12.56
N PHE A 449 17.35 -16.91 -12.06
CA PHE A 449 17.32 -17.31 -10.65
C PHE A 449 17.56 -18.83 -10.43
N GLU A 450 17.55 -19.65 -11.50
CA GLU A 450 17.83 -21.09 -11.46
C GLU A 450 19.13 -21.43 -12.20
#